data_51155f06f728c8dec9829e8ad3f7e047
#
_entry.id   51155f06f728c8dec9829e8ad3f7e047
#
_cell.length_a   1.000
_cell.length_b   1.000
_cell.length_c   1.000
_cell.angle_alpha   90.00
_cell.angle_beta   90.00
_cell.angle_gamma   90.00
#
_symmetry.space_group_name_H-M   'P 1'
#
loop_
_entity.id
_entity.type
_entity.pdbx_description
1 polymer ?
#
loop_
_entity_poly.entity_id
_entity_poly.type
_entity_poly.pdbx_seq_one_letter_code
_entity_poly.pdbx_strand_id
1 'polypeptide(L)'
;MENLAKKFLEKCLLVFSAFLIVLPPLVNSALALDWEAKRTQMIAVDLVPRGIWSPAVLKAMKQVPRQEFVPKHIRKLAYADRPLPIGEGQTISQPYVVAWMSQLLEIEKDMKVLEIGTGSGYQAAVLAVLGARTYSMEIRPNLAREVKIRLNKLGYRVQVRQGDGYYGWKQHAPFDRIIITAAANHVPRPLLEQLKL
;
A
#
# COMPACT_ATOMS: atom_id res chain seq x y z
N MET A 1 -28.22 62.80 -38.17
CA MET A 1 -28.29 62.14 -36.85
C MET A 1 -28.41 60.62 -36.99
N GLU A 2 -28.71 60.05 -38.13
CA GLU A 2 -28.85 58.63 -38.39
C GLU A 2 -27.50 57.87 -38.50
N ASN A 3 -26.42 58.55 -38.88
CA ASN A 3 -25.09 57.91 -39.09
C ASN A 3 -24.27 57.70 -37.78
N LEU A 4 -24.66 58.36 -36.69
CA LEU A 4 -23.98 58.20 -35.41
C LEU A 4 -24.55 56.98 -34.62
N ALA A 5 -25.85 56.73 -34.79
CA ALA A 5 -26.50 55.57 -34.14
C ALA A 5 -26.08 54.25 -34.76
N LYS A 6 -25.88 54.20 -36.10
CA LYS A 6 -25.35 52.96 -36.75
C LYS A 6 -23.94 52.61 -36.35
N LYS A 7 -23.03 53.57 -36.19
CA LYS A 7 -21.66 53.33 -35.74
C LYS A 7 -21.57 52.91 -34.28
N PHE A 8 -22.56 53.30 -33.44
CA PHE A 8 -22.61 52.88 -32.05
C PHE A 8 -23.13 51.44 -31.89
N LEU A 9 -24.10 51.04 -32.73
CA LEU A 9 -24.62 49.67 -32.76
C LEU A 9 -23.57 48.66 -33.26
N GLU A 10 -22.79 49.02 -34.30
CA GLU A 10 -21.73 48.13 -34.81
C GLU A 10 -20.57 47.94 -33.83
N LYS A 11 -20.27 48.95 -33.00
CA LYS A 11 -19.24 48.80 -31.95
C LYS A 11 -19.74 48.05 -30.72
N CYS A 12 -21.04 48.04 -30.42
CA CYS A 12 -21.61 47.24 -29.35
C CYS A 12 -21.80 45.75 -29.73
N LEU A 13 -21.94 45.42 -31.03
CA LEU A 13 -22.06 44.03 -31.47
C LEU A 13 -20.71 43.25 -31.50
N LEU A 14 -19.56 43.96 -31.47
CA LEU A 14 -18.25 43.36 -31.52
C LEU A 14 -17.63 43.02 -30.17
N VAL A 15 -18.30 43.32 -29.06
CA VAL A 15 -17.82 43.03 -27.70
C VAL A 15 -18.49 41.80 -27.08
N PHE A 16 -19.53 41.24 -27.74
CA PHE A 16 -20.25 40.03 -27.20
C PHE A 16 -19.83 38.70 -27.78
N SER A 17 -18.75 38.64 -28.58
CA SER A 17 -18.33 37.36 -29.20
C SER A 17 -16.93 36.91 -28.81
N ALA A 18 -16.55 36.88 -27.52
CA ALA A 18 -15.38 36.19 -27.08
C ALA A 18 -15.32 36.01 -25.56
N PHE A 19 -16.38 35.49 -24.96
CA PHE A 19 -16.25 34.82 -23.68
C PHE A 19 -17.02 33.50 -23.73
N LEU A 20 -16.55 32.59 -24.59
CA LEU A 20 -16.80 31.17 -24.40
C LEU A 20 -15.99 30.78 -23.17
N ILE A 21 -16.60 30.92 -21.98
CA ILE A 21 -16.07 30.30 -20.77
C ILE A 21 -16.12 28.79 -21.06
N VAL A 22 -14.99 28.24 -21.55
CA VAL A 22 -14.74 26.81 -21.51
C VAL A 22 -14.60 26.47 -20.03
N LEU A 23 -15.73 26.21 -19.38
CA LEU A 23 -15.74 25.54 -18.09
C LEU A 23 -14.99 24.24 -18.30
N PRO A 24 -13.89 23.99 -17.58
CA PRO A 24 -13.27 22.68 -17.63
C PRO A 24 -14.33 21.65 -17.24
N PRO A 25 -14.30 20.45 -17.79
CA PRO A 25 -15.26 19.41 -17.47
C PRO A 25 -15.13 19.08 -15.98
N LEU A 26 -15.98 19.68 -15.14
CA LEU A 26 -16.17 19.36 -13.72
C LEU A 26 -16.88 18.01 -13.51
N VAL A 27 -16.95 17.19 -14.54
CA VAL A 27 -17.68 15.93 -14.51
C VAL A 27 -16.67 14.79 -14.71
N ASN A 28 -15.94 14.41 -13.67
CA ASN A 28 -15.57 12.99 -13.42
C ASN A 28 -14.83 12.72 -12.09
N SER A 29 -14.72 13.65 -11.14
CA SER A 29 -14.05 13.35 -9.86
C SER A 29 -14.98 12.78 -8.78
N ALA A 30 -16.28 12.84 -8.95
CA ALA A 30 -17.25 12.44 -7.91
C ALA A 30 -17.49 10.91 -7.81
N LEU A 31 -16.99 10.10 -8.76
CA LEU A 31 -17.16 8.63 -8.76
C LEU A 31 -15.83 7.88 -8.63
N ALA A 32 -14.70 8.53 -8.71
CA ALA A 32 -13.43 7.91 -8.37
C ALA A 32 -13.41 7.70 -6.85
N LEU A 33 -13.32 6.43 -6.42
CA LEU A 33 -13.10 6.11 -5.01
C LEU A 33 -11.87 6.87 -4.54
N ASP A 34 -12.07 7.81 -3.63
CA ASP A 34 -10.96 8.54 -3.02
C ASP A 34 -10.22 7.62 -2.06
N TRP A 35 -9.21 6.95 -2.61
CA TRP A 35 -8.37 6.03 -1.86
C TRP A 35 -7.54 6.73 -0.79
N GLU A 36 -7.21 7.99 -0.98
CA GLU A 36 -6.46 8.76 -0.01
C GLU A 36 -7.34 9.09 1.20
N ALA A 37 -8.57 9.52 1.00
CA ALA A 37 -9.52 9.72 2.10
C ALA A 37 -9.76 8.43 2.88
N LYS A 38 -9.93 7.28 2.20
CA LYS A 38 -10.10 5.97 2.86
C LYS A 38 -8.88 5.57 3.69
N ARG A 39 -7.66 5.79 3.18
CA ARG A 39 -6.43 5.54 3.95
C ARG A 39 -6.33 6.43 5.17
N THR A 40 -6.61 7.72 4.99
CA THR A 40 -6.58 8.69 6.10
C THR A 40 -7.60 8.33 7.17
N GLN A 41 -8.81 7.95 6.78
CA GLN A 41 -9.87 7.48 7.68
C GLN A 41 -9.42 6.22 8.45
N MET A 42 -8.91 5.19 7.76
CA MET A 42 -8.38 3.97 8.38
C MET A 42 -7.33 4.30 9.45
N ILE A 43 -6.39 5.19 9.15
CA ILE A 43 -5.36 5.59 10.11
C ILE A 43 -5.98 6.28 11.33
N ALA A 44 -6.87 7.24 11.11
CA ALA A 44 -7.45 8.06 12.18
C ALA A 44 -8.42 7.25 13.08
N VAL A 45 -9.17 6.31 12.49
CA VAL A 45 -10.25 5.60 13.20
C VAL A 45 -9.77 4.23 13.72
N ASP A 46 -8.98 3.50 12.92
CA ASP A 46 -8.68 2.10 13.23
C ASP A 46 -7.27 1.90 13.82
N LEU A 47 -6.30 2.80 13.54
CA LEU A 47 -4.92 2.60 13.97
C LEU A 47 -4.54 3.45 15.18
N VAL A 48 -4.66 4.77 15.09
CA VAL A 48 -4.22 5.70 16.15
C VAL A 48 -4.93 5.45 17.47
N PRO A 49 -6.27 5.31 17.53
CA PRO A 49 -6.98 5.09 18.80
C PRO A 49 -6.64 3.75 19.46
N ARG A 50 -6.05 2.81 18.70
CA ARG A 50 -5.66 1.48 19.18
C ARG A 50 -4.16 1.37 19.48
N GLY A 51 -3.46 2.49 19.64
CA GLY A 51 -2.08 2.54 20.10
C GLY A 51 -1.03 2.37 18.98
N ILE A 52 -1.36 2.68 17.74
CA ILE A 52 -0.33 2.86 16.71
C ILE A 52 0.12 4.31 16.75
N TRP A 53 1.30 4.54 17.30
CA TRP A 53 1.86 5.87 17.55
C TRP A 53 3.12 6.18 16.73
N SER A 54 3.79 5.16 16.14
CA SER A 54 5.02 5.37 15.36
C SER A 54 4.74 6.21 14.11
N PRO A 55 5.34 7.43 13.97
CA PRO A 55 5.13 8.27 12.80
C PRO A 55 5.60 7.61 11.50
N ALA A 56 6.67 6.80 11.56
CA ALA A 56 7.19 6.07 10.42
C ALA A 56 6.18 5.02 9.92
N VAL A 57 5.58 4.26 10.86
CA VAL A 57 4.56 3.25 10.54
C VAL A 57 3.30 3.91 9.98
N LEU A 58 2.78 4.96 10.61
CA LEU A 58 1.61 5.69 10.12
C LEU A 58 1.85 6.26 8.72
N LYS A 59 3.05 6.80 8.47
CA LYS A 59 3.47 7.27 7.14
C LYS A 59 3.50 6.13 6.13
N ALA A 60 4.08 4.98 6.47
CA ALA A 60 4.13 3.81 5.58
C ALA A 60 2.73 3.29 5.25
N MET A 61 1.84 3.18 6.26
CA MET A 61 0.44 2.79 6.09
C MET A 61 -0.33 3.78 5.20
N LYS A 62 0.03 5.08 5.24
CA LYS A 62 -0.54 6.11 4.35
C LYS A 62 0.01 6.01 2.93
N GLN A 63 1.27 5.63 2.73
CA GLN A 63 1.92 5.58 1.41
C GLN A 63 1.57 4.33 0.62
N VAL A 64 1.50 3.16 1.27
CA VAL A 64 1.28 1.88 0.57
C VAL A 64 -0.19 1.73 0.15
N PRO A 65 -0.50 1.67 -1.16
CA PRO A 65 -1.87 1.61 -1.67
C PRO A 65 -2.47 0.21 -1.49
N ARG A 66 -3.03 -0.06 -0.32
CA ARG A 66 -3.54 -1.38 0.07
C ARG A 66 -4.54 -1.96 -0.94
N GLN A 67 -5.32 -1.13 -1.65
CA GLN A 67 -6.24 -1.58 -2.70
C GLN A 67 -5.55 -2.29 -3.88
N GLU A 68 -4.24 -2.11 -4.06
CA GLU A 68 -3.47 -2.81 -5.09
C GLU A 68 -3.04 -4.23 -4.66
N PHE A 69 -3.22 -4.56 -3.38
CA PHE A 69 -2.84 -5.84 -2.79
C PHE A 69 -4.04 -6.77 -2.55
N VAL A 70 -5.22 -6.37 -2.98
CA VAL A 70 -6.45 -7.18 -2.91
C VAL A 70 -7.03 -7.43 -4.31
N PRO A 71 -7.81 -8.52 -4.53
CA PRO A 71 -8.48 -8.77 -5.79
C PRO A 71 -9.39 -7.60 -6.22
N LYS A 72 -9.46 -7.34 -7.52
CA LYS A 72 -10.18 -6.18 -8.08
C LYS A 72 -11.64 -6.08 -7.59
N HIS A 73 -12.35 -7.21 -7.50
CA HIS A 73 -13.77 -7.24 -7.14
C HIS A 73 -14.07 -6.84 -5.68
N ILE A 74 -13.05 -6.89 -4.79
CA ILE A 74 -13.19 -6.51 -3.38
C ILE A 74 -12.38 -5.26 -3.00
N ARG A 75 -11.79 -4.55 -3.95
CA ARG A 75 -10.99 -3.33 -3.70
C ARG A 75 -11.71 -2.28 -2.85
N LYS A 76 -13.03 -2.17 -2.99
CA LYS A 76 -13.85 -1.25 -2.17
C LYS A 76 -13.72 -1.49 -0.67
N LEU A 77 -13.38 -2.71 -0.27
CA LEU A 77 -13.20 -3.16 1.11
C LEU A 77 -11.75 -3.05 1.60
N ALA A 78 -10.80 -2.68 0.76
CA ALA A 78 -9.37 -2.73 1.06
C ALA A 78 -8.98 -2.03 2.37
N TYR A 79 -9.69 -0.98 2.74
CA TYR A 79 -9.42 -0.18 3.94
C TYR A 79 -10.34 -0.50 5.13
N ALA A 80 -11.21 -1.52 5.02
CA ALA A 80 -11.92 -2.05 6.18
C ALA A 80 -10.93 -2.76 7.11
N ASP A 81 -11.02 -2.51 8.42
CA ASP A 81 -10.10 -3.07 9.42
C ASP A 81 -10.40 -4.55 9.71
N ARG A 82 -10.24 -5.38 8.70
CA ARG A 82 -10.43 -6.84 8.75
C ARG A 82 -9.53 -7.55 7.73
N PRO A 83 -9.25 -8.86 7.90
CA PRO A 83 -8.64 -9.69 6.87
C PRO A 83 -9.53 -9.78 5.63
N LEU A 84 -8.91 -9.88 4.44
CA LEU A 84 -9.62 -10.06 3.17
C LEU A 84 -8.99 -11.21 2.37
N PRO A 85 -9.80 -12.00 1.62
CA PRO A 85 -9.28 -13.10 0.83
C PRO A 85 -8.42 -12.61 -0.33
N ILE A 86 -7.32 -13.33 -0.60
CA ILE A 86 -6.38 -13.04 -1.71
C ILE A 86 -6.21 -14.21 -2.68
N GLY A 87 -6.97 -15.26 -2.51
CA GLY A 87 -6.85 -16.50 -3.26
C GLY A 87 -6.09 -17.60 -2.51
N GLU A 88 -6.12 -18.81 -3.05
CA GLU A 88 -5.45 -20.00 -2.49
C GLU A 88 -5.74 -20.26 -0.99
N GLY A 89 -6.92 -19.86 -0.50
CA GLY A 89 -7.28 -19.97 0.91
C GLY A 89 -6.50 -19.02 1.84
N GLN A 90 -5.79 -18.02 1.29
CA GLN A 90 -5.01 -17.05 2.05
C GLN A 90 -5.72 -15.71 2.15
N THR A 91 -5.29 -14.90 3.12
CA THR A 91 -5.81 -13.55 3.35
C THR A 91 -4.69 -12.52 3.44
N ILE A 92 -4.98 -11.29 3.04
CA ILE A 92 -4.22 -10.12 3.48
C ILE A 92 -4.62 -9.82 4.92
N SER A 93 -3.65 -9.63 5.80
CA SER A 93 -3.90 -9.33 7.21
C SER A 93 -4.68 -8.02 7.38
N GLN A 94 -5.44 -7.91 8.47
CA GLN A 94 -6.11 -6.71 8.93
C GLN A 94 -5.14 -5.53 8.98
N PRO A 95 -5.52 -4.30 8.55
CA PRO A 95 -4.66 -3.12 8.61
C PRO A 95 -4.01 -2.87 9.96
N TYR A 96 -4.79 -2.96 11.04
CA TYR A 96 -4.27 -2.79 12.40
C TYR A 96 -3.16 -3.79 12.73
N VAL A 97 -3.33 -5.08 12.39
CA VAL A 97 -2.32 -6.12 12.66
C VAL A 97 -1.02 -5.82 11.92
N VAL A 98 -1.10 -5.41 10.64
CA VAL A 98 0.07 -5.00 9.86
C VAL A 98 0.80 -3.82 10.51
N ALA A 99 0.06 -2.79 10.90
CA ALA A 99 0.63 -1.61 11.56
C ALA A 99 1.27 -1.96 12.91
N TRP A 100 0.57 -2.75 13.72
CA TRP A 100 1.04 -3.18 15.05
C TRP A 100 2.31 -4.03 14.96
N MET A 101 2.33 -5.05 14.10
CA MET A 101 3.51 -5.87 13.88
C MET A 101 4.68 -5.05 13.34
N SER A 102 4.42 -4.11 12.43
CA SER A 102 5.47 -3.21 11.90
C SER A 102 6.03 -2.28 12.97
N GLN A 103 5.20 -1.79 13.90
CA GLN A 103 5.63 -0.94 15.02
C GLN A 103 6.53 -1.72 15.99
N LEU A 104 6.18 -2.97 16.32
CA LEU A 104 6.96 -3.82 17.21
C LEU A 104 8.34 -4.21 16.65
N LEU A 105 8.51 -4.16 15.33
CA LEU A 105 9.80 -4.47 14.71
C LEU A 105 10.83 -3.36 14.86
N GLU A 106 10.40 -2.12 15.19
CA GLU A 106 11.30 -0.96 15.36
C GLU A 106 12.32 -0.86 14.21
N ILE A 107 11.79 -0.80 12.98
CA ILE A 107 12.61 -0.81 11.78
C ILE A 107 13.41 0.48 11.65
N GLU A 108 14.73 0.33 11.53
CA GLU A 108 15.64 1.38 11.13
C GLU A 108 16.06 1.20 9.66
N LYS A 109 16.53 2.29 9.07
CA LYS A 109 16.96 2.29 7.66
C LYS A 109 18.06 1.23 7.44
N ASP A 110 17.94 0.53 6.32
CA ASP A 110 18.88 -0.51 5.86
C ASP A 110 18.93 -1.80 6.70
N MET A 111 18.12 -1.94 7.75
CA MET A 111 17.96 -3.20 8.46
C MET A 111 17.54 -4.32 7.50
N LYS A 112 18.14 -5.49 7.63
CA LYS A 112 17.71 -6.71 6.94
C LYS A 112 16.52 -7.33 7.66
N VAL A 113 15.38 -7.40 6.99
CA VAL A 113 14.16 -8.00 7.56
C VAL A 113 13.75 -9.20 6.73
N LEU A 114 13.57 -10.35 7.40
CA LEU A 114 12.98 -11.54 6.79
C LEU A 114 11.50 -11.64 7.16
N GLU A 115 10.64 -11.72 6.16
CA GLU A 115 9.22 -12.02 6.30
C GLU A 115 8.94 -13.46 5.89
N ILE A 116 8.19 -14.19 6.72
CA ILE A 116 7.68 -15.52 6.43
C ILE A 116 6.19 -15.46 6.16
N GLY A 117 5.79 -15.73 4.91
CA GLY A 117 4.40 -15.62 4.45
C GLY A 117 4.13 -14.33 3.68
N THR A 118 4.70 -14.19 2.48
CA THR A 118 4.53 -12.98 1.64
C THR A 118 3.06 -12.68 1.33
N GLY A 119 2.27 -13.70 1.05
CA GLY A 119 0.84 -13.59 0.75
C GLY A 119 0.55 -12.57 -0.35
N SER A 120 -0.16 -11.49 0.00
CA SER A 120 -0.45 -10.38 -0.92
C SER A 120 0.77 -9.52 -1.27
N GLY A 121 1.80 -9.50 -0.41
CA GLY A 121 2.95 -8.61 -0.44
C GLY A 121 2.74 -7.26 0.26
N TYR A 122 1.60 -7.05 0.92
CA TYR A 122 1.29 -5.77 1.56
C TYR A 122 2.23 -5.48 2.75
N GLN A 123 2.44 -6.47 3.63
CA GLN A 123 3.39 -6.33 4.74
C GLN A 123 4.81 -6.08 4.22
N ALA A 124 5.26 -6.83 3.21
CA ALA A 124 6.57 -6.63 2.56
C ALA A 124 6.73 -5.22 2.00
N ALA A 125 5.68 -4.66 1.36
CA ALA A 125 5.69 -3.29 0.86
C ALA A 125 5.77 -2.25 1.99
N VAL A 126 5.07 -2.47 3.10
CA VAL A 126 5.15 -1.62 4.31
C VAL A 126 6.57 -1.64 4.87
N LEU A 127 7.20 -2.81 5.02
CA LEU A 127 8.58 -2.94 5.49
C LEU A 127 9.57 -2.22 4.57
N ALA A 128 9.40 -2.32 3.25
CA ALA A 128 10.24 -1.62 2.28
C ALA A 128 10.10 -0.09 2.40
N VAL A 129 8.88 0.44 2.63
CA VAL A 129 8.65 1.88 2.85
C VAL A 129 9.22 2.36 4.18
N LEU A 130 9.27 1.49 5.19
CA LEU A 130 9.95 1.77 6.46
C LEU A 130 11.49 1.85 6.33
N GLY A 131 12.04 1.49 5.16
CA GLY A 131 13.47 1.57 4.87
C GLY A 131 14.21 0.25 5.05
N ALA A 132 13.52 -0.86 5.29
CA ALA A 132 14.15 -2.17 5.42
C ALA A 132 14.65 -2.72 4.07
N ARG A 133 15.74 -3.47 4.10
CA ARG A 133 16.11 -4.43 3.04
C ARG A 133 15.29 -5.68 3.25
N THR A 134 14.15 -5.75 2.55
CA THR A 134 13.13 -6.76 2.80
C THR A 134 13.36 -8.01 1.96
N TYR A 135 13.42 -9.13 2.66
CA TYR A 135 13.43 -10.50 2.13
C TYR A 135 12.13 -11.17 2.55
N SER A 136 11.42 -11.80 1.64
CA SER A 136 10.13 -12.41 1.93
C SER A 136 9.99 -13.78 1.30
N MET A 137 9.47 -14.74 2.05
CA MET A 137 9.31 -16.12 1.61
C MET A 137 7.84 -16.50 1.54
N GLU A 138 7.48 -17.16 0.42
CA GLU A 138 6.11 -17.65 0.18
C GLU A 138 6.16 -19.13 -0.23
N ILE A 139 5.40 -19.95 0.47
CA ILE A 139 5.38 -21.40 0.19
C ILE A 139 4.54 -21.72 -1.04
N ARG A 140 3.52 -20.92 -1.36
CA ARG A 140 2.60 -21.13 -2.49
C ARG A 140 3.20 -20.59 -3.78
N PRO A 141 3.49 -21.45 -4.79
CA PRO A 141 4.21 -21.01 -6.00
C PRO A 141 3.49 -19.92 -6.79
N ASN A 142 2.14 -20.01 -6.89
CA ASN A 142 1.37 -19.01 -7.64
C ASN A 142 1.38 -17.66 -6.94
N LEU A 143 1.16 -17.62 -5.62
CA LEU A 143 1.25 -16.37 -4.84
C LEU A 143 2.65 -15.78 -4.92
N ALA A 144 3.70 -16.58 -4.78
CA ALA A 144 5.09 -16.11 -4.90
C ALA A 144 5.37 -15.45 -6.26
N ARG A 145 4.87 -16.05 -7.36
CA ARG A 145 5.02 -15.48 -8.70
C ARG A 145 4.24 -14.16 -8.85
N GLU A 146 2.98 -14.17 -8.45
CA GLU A 146 2.10 -12.99 -8.58
C GLU A 146 2.58 -11.81 -7.74
N VAL A 147 2.98 -12.06 -6.50
CA VAL A 147 3.44 -11.01 -5.59
C VAL A 147 4.75 -10.40 -6.07
N LYS A 148 5.67 -11.19 -6.61
CA LYS A 148 6.92 -10.67 -7.19
C LYS A 148 6.65 -9.70 -8.34
N ILE A 149 5.72 -10.04 -9.23
CA ILE A 149 5.31 -9.16 -10.32
C ILE A 149 4.65 -7.89 -9.77
N ARG A 150 3.75 -8.02 -8.80
CA ARG A 150 3.02 -6.90 -8.19
C ARG A 150 3.97 -5.92 -7.51
N LEU A 151 4.87 -6.40 -6.65
CA LEU A 151 5.82 -5.56 -5.92
C LEU A 151 6.74 -4.81 -6.89
N ASN A 152 7.27 -5.48 -7.91
CA ASN A 152 8.09 -4.85 -8.95
C ASN A 152 7.32 -3.77 -9.72
N LYS A 153 6.07 -4.07 -10.13
CA LYS A 153 5.20 -3.10 -10.84
C LYS A 153 4.91 -1.85 -10.00
N LEU A 154 4.77 -2.02 -8.68
CA LEU A 154 4.52 -0.94 -7.74
C LEU A 154 5.80 -0.23 -7.26
N GLY A 155 6.99 -0.67 -7.73
CA GLY A 155 8.27 -0.04 -7.43
C GLY A 155 8.86 -0.40 -6.06
N TYR A 156 8.34 -1.43 -5.37
CA TYR A 156 8.87 -1.86 -4.07
C TYR A 156 10.07 -2.80 -4.26
N ARG A 157 11.18 -2.45 -3.60
CA ARG A 157 12.41 -3.26 -3.61
C ARG A 157 12.33 -4.35 -2.55
N VAL A 158 11.70 -5.47 -2.90
CA VAL A 158 11.56 -6.65 -2.04
C VAL A 158 12.12 -7.85 -2.77
N GLN A 159 12.96 -8.63 -2.10
CA GLN A 159 13.41 -9.91 -2.62
C GLN A 159 12.40 -10.99 -2.19
N VAL A 160 11.72 -11.59 -3.18
CA VAL A 160 10.73 -12.64 -2.93
C VAL A 160 11.29 -13.98 -3.39
N ARG A 161 11.23 -15.00 -2.51
CA ARG A 161 11.62 -16.39 -2.79
C ARG A 161 10.43 -17.32 -2.53
N GLN A 162 10.16 -18.20 -3.49
CA GLN A 162 9.27 -19.34 -3.26
C GLN A 162 10.02 -20.39 -2.46
N GLY A 163 9.41 -20.89 -1.39
CA GLY A 163 9.97 -21.94 -0.55
C GLY A 163 9.31 -22.02 0.82
N ASP A 164 9.67 -23.08 1.56
CA ASP A 164 9.23 -23.27 2.93
C ASP A 164 9.97 -22.30 3.87
N GLY A 165 9.20 -21.40 4.46
CA GLY A 165 9.71 -20.40 5.41
C GLY A 165 10.23 -20.99 6.72
N TYR A 166 9.91 -22.23 7.05
CA TYR A 166 10.43 -22.93 8.22
C TYR A 166 11.97 -22.89 8.28
N TYR A 167 12.63 -23.04 7.13
CA TYR A 167 14.10 -23.07 7.02
C TYR A 167 14.74 -21.69 6.91
N GLY A 168 13.95 -20.63 6.78
CA GLY A 168 14.46 -19.27 6.57
C GLY A 168 15.22 -19.10 5.25
N TRP A 169 16.10 -18.10 5.23
CA TRP A 169 16.87 -17.76 4.03
C TRP A 169 18.35 -17.57 4.35
N LYS A 170 19.05 -18.69 4.60
CA LYS A 170 20.44 -18.73 5.09
C LYS A 170 21.42 -17.88 4.30
N GLN A 171 21.26 -17.78 2.96
CA GLN A 171 22.18 -17.01 2.10
C GLN A 171 22.19 -15.51 2.43
N HIS A 172 21.15 -15.00 3.08
CA HIS A 172 21.03 -13.58 3.45
C HIS A 172 21.12 -13.33 4.95
N ALA A 173 21.25 -14.38 5.75
CA ALA A 173 21.46 -14.25 7.20
C ALA A 173 22.81 -13.55 7.51
N PRO A 174 22.98 -12.94 8.70
CA PRO A 174 21.93 -12.75 9.70
C PRO A 174 20.95 -11.64 9.33
N PHE A 175 19.73 -11.74 9.89
CA PHE A 175 18.66 -10.72 9.77
C PHE A 175 18.57 -9.89 11.05
N ASP A 176 18.40 -8.59 10.93
CA ASP A 176 18.20 -7.71 12.09
C ASP A 176 16.82 -7.95 12.72
N ARG A 177 15.82 -8.31 11.91
CA ARG A 177 14.46 -8.65 12.36
C ARG A 177 13.88 -9.79 11.52
N ILE A 178 13.02 -10.59 12.14
CA ILE A 178 12.23 -11.62 11.47
C ILE A 178 10.78 -11.44 11.85
N ILE A 179 9.89 -11.43 10.87
CA ILE A 179 8.44 -11.36 11.05
C ILE A 179 7.78 -12.60 10.44
N ILE A 180 6.88 -13.22 11.20
CA ILE A 180 6.11 -14.38 10.74
C ILE A 180 4.67 -13.94 10.56
N THR A 181 4.22 -13.81 9.30
CA THR A 181 2.87 -13.40 8.90
C THR A 181 2.02 -14.58 8.43
N ALA A 182 2.56 -15.78 8.56
CA ALA A 182 1.88 -17.04 8.31
C ALA A 182 1.45 -17.71 9.63
N ALA A 183 0.49 -18.64 9.56
CA ALA A 183 0.12 -19.45 10.71
C ALA A 183 1.28 -20.39 11.08
N ALA A 184 1.81 -20.24 12.28
CA ALA A 184 2.84 -21.11 12.85
C ALA A 184 2.49 -21.43 14.31
N ASN A 185 2.65 -22.68 14.71
CA ASN A 185 2.40 -23.14 16.10
C ASN A 185 3.58 -22.88 17.03
N HIS A 186 4.75 -22.57 16.49
CA HIS A 186 5.95 -22.20 17.24
C HIS A 186 6.88 -21.40 16.34
N VAL A 187 7.87 -20.73 16.93
CA VAL A 187 8.95 -20.08 16.17
C VAL A 187 9.97 -21.16 15.78
N PRO A 188 10.18 -21.43 14.48
CA PRO A 188 11.16 -22.41 14.03
C PRO A 188 12.59 -22.09 14.48
N ARG A 189 13.29 -23.08 15.03
CA ARG A 189 14.69 -22.92 15.45
C ARG A 189 15.61 -22.37 14.36
N PRO A 190 15.50 -22.79 13.08
CA PRO A 190 16.32 -22.22 12.01
C PRO A 190 16.16 -20.72 11.81
N LEU A 191 15.01 -20.12 12.18
CA LEU A 191 14.79 -18.67 12.14
C LEU A 191 15.51 -17.96 13.28
N LEU A 192 15.49 -18.54 14.48
CA LEU A 192 16.24 -18.01 15.62
C LEU A 192 17.76 -18.00 15.36
N GLU A 193 18.29 -19.04 14.70
CA GLU A 193 19.70 -19.15 14.31
C GLU A 193 20.10 -18.14 13.21
N GLN A 194 19.13 -17.55 12.50
CA GLN A 194 19.34 -16.53 11.48
C GLN A 194 19.05 -15.11 11.97
N LEU A 195 18.55 -14.95 13.19
CA LEU A 195 18.34 -13.65 13.81
C LEU A 195 19.66 -13.13 14.38
N LYS A 196 19.94 -11.86 14.19
CA LYS A 196 21.10 -11.18 14.78
C LYS A 196 20.87 -11.01 16.28
N LEU A 197 21.85 -11.39 17.07
CA LEU A 197 21.90 -11.19 18.53
C LEU A 197 22.32 -9.75 18.85
#